data_f9df96f7a67215d344064ce771df78c6
#
_entry.id   f9df96f7a67215d344064ce771df78c6
#
_cell.length_a   1.000
_cell.length_b   1.000
_cell.length_c   1.000
_cell.angle_alpha   90.00
_cell.angle_beta   90.00
_cell.angle_gamma   90.00
#
_symmetry.space_group_name_H-M   'P 1'
#
loop_
_entity.id
_entity.type
_entity.pdbx_description
1 polymer ?
#
loop_
_entity_poly.entity_id
_entity_poly.type
_entity_poly.pdbx_seq_one_letter_code
_entity_poly.pdbx_strand_id
1 'polypeptide(L)'
;LAEQVATSIRNFGKNKKLNVLAVYGGMNINSQIRELHSTDVLVATPGRLIDHLNRRTLRLDGIKFLVLDEVDRMFDMGFRRDVETIIHECPNKRQTMLFSATISPEIDYLSKKYTSNPVEVSVKSHVDASKLQQVYYDVPDYQKFSLLVTLLKNENTDLVMVFCNTRRNVDFIANNLISLGINAKAIHG
;
A
#
# COMPACT_ATOMS: atom_id res chain seq x y z
N LEU A 1 2.01 6.31 1.60
CA LEU A 1 3.03 5.28 1.38
C LEU A 1 4.21 5.83 0.56
N ALA A 2 4.00 6.38 -0.65
CA ALA A 2 5.10 6.86 -1.50
C ALA A 2 6.08 7.82 -0.79
N GLU A 3 5.57 8.78 -0.01
CA GLU A 3 6.44 9.69 0.77
C GLU A 3 7.17 8.99 1.91
N GLN A 4 6.53 8.01 2.56
CA GLN A 4 7.19 7.20 3.61
C GLN A 4 8.37 6.41 3.03
N VAL A 5 8.17 5.76 1.88
CA VAL A 5 9.22 5.03 1.16
C VAL A 5 10.35 5.98 0.75
N ALA A 6 10.00 7.12 0.14
CA ALA A 6 10.99 8.12 -0.26
C ALA A 6 11.80 8.64 0.95
N THR A 7 11.15 8.89 2.08
CA THR A 7 11.82 9.30 3.32
C THR A 7 12.77 8.23 3.84
N SER A 8 12.36 6.96 3.82
CA SER A 8 13.23 5.84 4.21
C SER A 8 14.45 5.74 3.30
N ILE A 9 14.26 5.87 1.98
CA ILE A 9 15.37 5.84 1.02
C ILE A 9 16.34 7.03 1.25
N ARG A 10 15.82 8.24 1.50
CA ARG A 10 16.66 9.41 1.85
C ARG A 10 17.49 9.14 3.10
N ASN A 11 16.88 8.54 4.13
CA ASN A 11 17.57 8.22 5.38
C ASN A 11 18.69 7.17 5.18
N PHE A 12 18.43 6.10 4.42
CA PHE A 12 19.45 5.10 4.10
C PHE A 12 20.52 5.65 3.15
N GLY A 13 20.11 6.49 2.21
CA GLY A 13 20.97 7.04 1.17
C GLY A 13 21.72 8.32 1.53
N LYS A 14 21.58 8.88 2.74
CA LYS A 14 22.13 10.18 3.12
C LYS A 14 23.65 10.32 2.88
N ASN A 15 24.42 9.25 3.03
CA ASN A 15 25.84 9.23 2.79
C ASN A 15 26.21 9.08 1.30
N LYS A 16 25.24 8.82 0.42
CA LYS A 16 25.42 8.64 -1.03
C LYS A 16 24.97 9.89 -1.84
N LYS A 17 24.45 10.94 -1.18
CA LYS A 17 23.92 12.16 -1.83
C LYS A 17 22.91 11.86 -2.93
N LEU A 18 21.99 10.90 -2.70
CA LEU A 18 20.95 10.52 -3.64
C LEU A 18 19.81 11.53 -3.63
N ASN A 19 19.43 12.00 -4.82
CA ASN A 19 18.23 12.81 -5.03
C ASN A 19 17.00 11.87 -5.16
N VAL A 20 16.16 11.86 -4.13
CA VAL A 20 14.97 10.99 -4.05
C VAL A 20 13.72 11.84 -4.17
N LEU A 21 12.93 11.62 -5.21
CA LEU A 21 11.67 12.31 -5.46
C LEU A 21 10.48 11.37 -5.25
N ALA A 22 9.48 11.85 -4.52
CA ALA A 22 8.17 11.19 -4.40
C ALA A 22 7.18 11.83 -5.38
N VAL A 23 6.54 11.01 -6.23
CA VAL A 23 5.59 11.43 -7.28
C VAL A 23 4.25 10.75 -7.06
N TYR A 24 3.25 11.50 -6.57
CA TYR A 24 1.92 10.98 -6.24
C TYR A 24 0.83 12.03 -6.44
N GLY A 25 -0.42 11.59 -6.43
CA GLY A 25 -1.58 12.46 -6.61
C GLY A 25 -1.80 13.43 -5.44
N GLY A 26 -2.51 14.54 -5.70
CA GLY A 26 -2.78 15.58 -4.70
C GLY A 26 -1.70 16.65 -4.56
N MET A 27 -0.52 16.45 -5.14
CA MET A 27 0.56 17.44 -5.20
C MET A 27 0.55 18.21 -6.53
N ASN A 28 1.10 19.44 -6.53
CA ASN A 28 1.24 20.22 -7.73
C ASN A 28 2.23 19.53 -8.70
N ILE A 29 1.77 19.26 -9.92
CA ILE A 29 2.55 18.54 -10.93
C ILE A 29 3.77 19.35 -11.39
N ASN A 30 3.66 20.70 -11.47
CA ASN A 30 4.76 21.55 -11.93
C ASN A 30 5.95 21.56 -10.97
N SER A 31 5.73 21.37 -9.65
CA SER A 31 6.83 21.19 -8.71
C SER A 31 7.56 19.88 -8.96
N GLN A 32 6.81 18.80 -9.18
CA GLN A 32 7.38 17.49 -9.51
C GLN A 32 8.21 17.53 -10.81
N ILE A 33 7.70 18.19 -11.86
CA ILE A 33 8.40 18.31 -13.16
C ILE A 33 9.78 18.96 -12.98
N ARG A 34 9.89 20.00 -12.16
CA ARG A 34 11.17 20.69 -11.94
C ARG A 34 12.22 19.81 -11.27
N GLU A 35 11.80 18.94 -10.37
CA GLU A 35 12.69 18.08 -9.60
C GLU A 35 13.08 16.80 -10.34
N LEU A 36 12.29 16.36 -11.33
CA LEU A 36 12.54 15.14 -12.10
C LEU A 36 13.91 15.11 -12.77
N HIS A 37 14.40 16.26 -13.26
CA HIS A 37 15.67 16.35 -14.02
C HIS A 37 16.91 15.96 -13.21
N SER A 38 16.86 16.09 -11.88
CA SER A 38 17.98 15.81 -10.98
C SER A 38 17.73 14.56 -10.12
N THR A 39 16.70 13.77 -10.43
CA THR A 39 16.27 12.66 -9.61
C THR A 39 17.06 11.37 -9.92
N ASP A 40 17.69 10.79 -8.90
CA ASP A 40 18.37 9.48 -8.99
C ASP A 40 17.41 8.34 -8.67
N VAL A 41 16.50 8.54 -7.70
CA VAL A 41 15.51 7.56 -7.27
C VAL A 41 14.11 8.17 -7.29
N LEU A 42 13.25 7.59 -8.09
CA LEU A 42 11.86 8.00 -8.20
C LEU A 42 10.95 7.01 -7.45
N VAL A 43 10.18 7.52 -6.51
CA VAL A 43 9.13 6.76 -5.81
C VAL A 43 7.79 7.28 -6.26
N ALA A 44 6.99 6.46 -6.91
CA ALA A 44 5.78 6.93 -7.56
C ALA A 44 4.54 6.07 -7.25
N THR A 45 3.37 6.70 -7.25
CA THR A 45 2.10 5.99 -7.38
C THR A 45 1.75 5.81 -8.86
N PRO A 46 1.14 4.63 -9.27
CA PRO A 46 0.93 4.32 -10.68
C PRO A 46 0.23 5.44 -11.48
N GLY A 47 -0.92 5.93 -11.01
CA GLY A 47 -1.71 6.92 -11.74
C GLY A 47 -0.96 8.24 -12.01
N ARG A 48 -0.19 8.77 -11.03
CA ARG A 48 0.58 10.01 -11.23
C ARG A 48 1.79 9.77 -12.13
N LEU A 49 2.41 8.59 -12.06
CA LEU A 49 3.50 8.24 -12.97
C LEU A 49 3.02 8.16 -14.42
N ILE A 50 1.86 7.54 -14.66
CA ILE A 50 1.21 7.52 -15.98
C ILE A 50 0.88 8.94 -16.47
N ASP A 51 0.41 9.86 -15.61
CA ASP A 51 0.18 11.25 -15.98
C ASP A 51 1.47 11.95 -16.47
N HIS A 52 2.61 11.73 -15.80
CA HIS A 52 3.91 12.24 -16.24
C HIS A 52 4.37 11.63 -17.56
N LEU A 53 4.19 10.32 -17.77
CA LEU A 53 4.52 9.61 -19.02
C LEU A 53 3.68 10.15 -20.19
N ASN A 54 2.36 10.29 -20.01
CA ASN A 54 1.45 10.84 -21.02
C ASN A 54 1.78 12.29 -21.39
N ARG A 55 2.21 13.09 -20.43
CA ARG A 55 2.67 14.47 -20.64
C ARG A 55 4.09 14.56 -21.19
N ARG A 56 4.79 13.42 -21.30
CA ARG A 56 6.21 13.36 -21.73
C ARG A 56 7.15 14.21 -20.86
N THR A 57 6.79 14.44 -19.61
CA THR A 57 7.61 15.16 -18.62
C THR A 57 8.61 14.23 -17.92
N LEU A 58 8.45 12.91 -18.11
CA LEU A 58 9.34 11.88 -17.62
C LEU A 58 9.53 10.80 -18.70
N ARG A 59 10.73 10.21 -18.74
CA ARG A 59 11.06 9.03 -19.53
C ARG A 59 11.69 7.99 -18.60
N LEU A 60 11.38 6.71 -18.84
CA LEU A 60 11.88 5.58 -18.04
C LEU A 60 12.96 4.75 -18.76
N ASP A 61 13.39 5.17 -19.94
CA ASP A 61 14.36 4.46 -20.77
C ASP A 61 15.76 4.31 -20.12
N GLY A 62 16.07 5.11 -19.10
CA GLY A 62 17.32 5.03 -18.32
C GLY A 62 17.24 4.17 -17.06
N ILE A 63 16.10 3.56 -16.76
CA ILE A 63 15.89 2.79 -15.53
C ILE A 63 16.75 1.52 -15.50
N LYS A 64 17.53 1.35 -14.44
CA LYS A 64 18.35 0.15 -14.18
C LYS A 64 17.71 -0.80 -13.17
N PHE A 65 16.92 -0.26 -12.25
CA PHE A 65 16.21 -0.99 -11.20
C PHE A 65 14.75 -0.59 -11.21
N LEU A 66 13.87 -1.56 -11.30
CA LEU A 66 12.43 -1.40 -11.13
C LEU A 66 11.99 -2.17 -9.90
N VAL A 67 11.36 -1.47 -8.96
CA VAL A 67 10.79 -2.07 -7.74
C VAL A 67 9.28 -1.84 -7.77
N LEU A 68 8.54 -2.93 -7.67
CA LEU A 68 7.09 -2.91 -7.49
C LEU A 68 6.81 -3.38 -6.07
N ASP A 69 6.28 -2.49 -5.25
CA ASP A 69 5.99 -2.74 -3.84
C ASP A 69 4.48 -2.75 -3.59
N GLU A 70 4.01 -3.61 -2.69
CA GLU A 70 2.58 -3.85 -2.41
C GLU A 70 1.76 -4.14 -3.70
N VAL A 71 2.27 -5.06 -4.54
CA VAL A 71 1.67 -5.34 -5.87
C VAL A 71 0.25 -5.85 -5.75
N ASP A 72 -0.05 -6.71 -4.77
CA ASP A 72 -1.41 -7.18 -4.46
C ASP A 72 -2.36 -6.01 -4.21
N ARG A 73 -1.94 -5.06 -3.38
CA ARG A 73 -2.74 -3.88 -3.08
C ARG A 73 -2.94 -2.97 -4.29
N MET A 74 -1.92 -2.81 -5.13
CA MET A 74 -2.08 -2.07 -6.39
C MET A 74 -3.12 -2.72 -7.30
N PHE A 75 -3.16 -4.06 -7.35
CA PHE A 75 -4.12 -4.80 -8.17
C PHE A 75 -5.54 -4.73 -7.61
N ASP A 76 -5.70 -4.84 -6.29
CA ASP A 76 -6.98 -4.63 -5.60
C ASP A 76 -7.57 -3.24 -5.85
N MET A 77 -6.71 -2.24 -6.01
CA MET A 77 -7.10 -0.87 -6.37
C MET A 77 -7.34 -0.67 -7.87
N GLY A 78 -7.20 -1.70 -8.70
CA GLY A 78 -7.44 -1.66 -10.14
C GLY A 78 -6.26 -1.14 -10.99
N PHE A 79 -5.09 -0.94 -10.43
CA PHE A 79 -3.91 -0.40 -11.13
C PHE A 79 -3.14 -1.41 -11.98
N ARG A 80 -3.66 -2.63 -12.19
CA ARG A 80 -2.95 -3.67 -12.96
C ARG A 80 -2.50 -3.18 -14.32
N ARG A 81 -3.39 -2.54 -15.10
CA ARG A 81 -3.05 -2.02 -16.44
C ARG A 81 -1.99 -0.92 -16.39
N ASP A 82 -2.09 -0.04 -15.41
CA ASP A 82 -1.12 1.05 -15.22
C ASP A 82 0.26 0.49 -14.89
N VAL A 83 0.35 -0.50 -14.00
CA VAL A 83 1.59 -1.19 -13.65
C VAL A 83 2.20 -1.85 -14.89
N GLU A 84 1.43 -2.59 -15.68
CA GLU A 84 1.92 -3.21 -16.92
C GLU A 84 2.41 -2.15 -17.92
N THR A 85 1.69 -1.03 -18.08
CA THR A 85 2.12 0.09 -18.93
C THR A 85 3.45 0.67 -18.47
N ILE A 86 3.62 0.92 -17.17
CA ILE A 86 4.88 1.42 -16.60
C ILE A 86 6.04 0.45 -16.86
N ILE A 87 5.80 -0.85 -16.67
CA ILE A 87 6.82 -1.87 -16.92
C ILE A 87 7.27 -1.84 -18.40
N HIS A 88 6.34 -1.65 -19.34
CA HIS A 88 6.64 -1.57 -20.77
C HIS A 88 7.43 -0.32 -21.17
N GLU A 89 7.28 0.79 -20.45
CA GLU A 89 8.06 2.02 -20.66
C GLU A 89 9.51 1.90 -20.13
N CYS A 90 9.80 0.88 -19.31
CA CYS A 90 11.14 0.63 -18.79
C CYS A 90 11.95 -0.26 -19.74
N PRO A 91 13.31 -0.11 -19.81
CA PRO A 91 14.16 -0.96 -20.62
C PRO A 91 14.04 -2.45 -20.25
N ASN A 92 14.16 -3.35 -21.25
CA ASN A 92 14.19 -4.79 -20.96
C ASN A 92 15.40 -5.19 -20.12
N LYS A 93 16.55 -4.54 -20.34
CA LYS A 93 17.77 -4.79 -19.55
C LYS A 93 17.72 -3.98 -18.24
N ARG A 94 17.09 -4.56 -17.23
CA ARG A 94 16.98 -3.98 -15.88
C ARG A 94 16.94 -5.11 -14.84
N GLN A 95 17.17 -4.76 -13.59
CA GLN A 95 16.79 -5.62 -12.46
C GLN A 95 15.35 -5.28 -12.06
N THR A 96 14.49 -6.29 -11.96
CA THR A 96 13.12 -6.13 -11.50
C THR A 96 12.93 -6.85 -10.17
N MET A 97 12.34 -6.18 -9.20
CA MET A 97 12.00 -6.72 -7.88
C MET A 97 10.51 -6.52 -7.62
N LEU A 98 9.83 -7.57 -7.17
CA LEU A 98 8.41 -7.54 -6.80
C LEU A 98 8.29 -7.87 -5.31
N PHE A 99 7.54 -7.04 -4.60
CA PHE A 99 7.18 -7.26 -3.20
C PHE A 99 5.67 -7.31 -3.08
N SER A 100 5.17 -8.33 -2.38
CA SER A 100 3.74 -8.54 -2.17
C SER A 100 3.52 -9.33 -0.88
N ALA A 101 2.44 -9.03 -0.16
CA ALA A 101 2.05 -9.80 1.02
C ALA A 101 1.41 -11.13 0.63
N THR A 102 0.79 -11.20 -0.55
CA THR A 102 0.11 -12.40 -1.08
C THR A 102 0.63 -12.74 -2.46
N ILE A 103 0.61 -14.02 -2.83
CA ILE A 103 0.95 -14.48 -4.18
C ILE A 103 -0.35 -15.01 -4.82
N SER A 104 -1.12 -14.10 -5.42
CA SER A 104 -2.25 -14.47 -6.25
C SER A 104 -1.79 -14.98 -7.62
N PRO A 105 -2.65 -15.71 -8.38
CA PRO A 105 -2.33 -16.13 -9.74
C PRO A 105 -1.90 -14.97 -10.67
N GLU A 106 -2.47 -13.78 -10.47
CA GLU A 106 -2.12 -12.58 -11.23
C GLU A 106 -0.72 -12.07 -10.91
N ILE A 107 -0.31 -12.13 -9.64
CA ILE A 107 1.05 -11.72 -9.21
C ILE A 107 2.08 -12.74 -9.68
N ASP A 108 1.77 -14.02 -9.58
CA ASP A 108 2.62 -15.09 -10.12
C ASP A 108 2.82 -14.93 -11.64
N TYR A 109 1.73 -14.63 -12.39
CA TYR A 109 1.81 -14.32 -13.82
C TYR A 109 2.69 -13.09 -14.10
N LEU A 110 2.51 -12.00 -13.34
CA LEU A 110 3.32 -10.78 -13.50
C LEU A 110 4.82 -11.08 -13.25
N SER A 111 5.11 -11.83 -12.18
CA SER A 111 6.46 -12.24 -11.85
C SER A 111 7.09 -13.03 -13.01
N LYS A 112 6.45 -14.08 -13.48
CA LYS A 112 6.96 -14.91 -14.59
C LYS A 112 7.15 -14.14 -15.89
N LYS A 113 6.27 -13.17 -16.16
CA LYS A 113 6.30 -12.39 -17.40
C LYS A 113 7.40 -11.32 -17.43
N TYR A 114 7.66 -10.67 -16.29
CA TYR A 114 8.46 -9.43 -16.24
C TYR A 114 9.76 -9.56 -15.46
N THR A 115 10.07 -10.73 -14.92
CA THR A 115 11.38 -11.01 -14.32
C THR A 115 12.12 -12.10 -15.11
N SER A 116 13.43 -12.11 -14.98
CA SER A 116 14.29 -13.13 -15.62
C SER A 116 15.04 -13.88 -14.53
N ASN A 117 14.81 -15.20 -14.45
CA ASN A 117 15.41 -16.08 -13.43
C ASN A 117 15.27 -15.49 -12.00
N PRO A 118 14.05 -15.19 -11.52
CA PRO A 118 13.87 -14.57 -10.22
C PRO A 118 14.29 -15.51 -9.09
N VAL A 119 14.88 -14.92 -8.06
CA VAL A 119 15.05 -15.60 -6.77
C VAL A 119 13.80 -15.31 -5.94
N GLU A 120 13.08 -16.35 -5.57
CA GLU A 120 11.93 -16.22 -4.70
C GLU A 120 12.38 -16.32 -3.23
N VAL A 121 12.02 -15.29 -2.46
CA VAL A 121 12.22 -15.26 -1.01
C VAL A 121 10.85 -15.12 -0.36
N SER A 122 10.39 -16.19 0.29
CA SER A 122 9.09 -16.21 0.96
C SER A 122 9.28 -16.40 2.46
N VAL A 123 8.57 -15.60 3.24
CA VAL A 123 8.41 -15.81 4.68
C VAL A 123 7.08 -16.52 4.88
N LYS A 124 7.03 -17.56 5.70
CA LYS A 124 5.78 -18.25 6.02
C LYS A 124 4.78 -17.25 6.57
N SER A 125 3.79 -16.89 5.74
CA SER A 125 2.74 -15.91 6.08
C SER A 125 1.53 -16.54 6.80
N HIS A 126 1.59 -17.84 7.08
CA HIS A 126 0.48 -18.49 7.78
C HIS A 126 0.57 -18.18 9.28
N VAL A 127 -0.43 -17.43 9.75
CA VAL A 127 -0.71 -17.39 11.19
C VAL A 127 -1.03 -18.84 11.60
N ASP A 128 -0.32 -19.34 12.60
CA ASP A 128 -0.59 -20.66 13.16
C ASP A 128 -2.07 -20.69 13.58
N ALA A 129 -2.84 -21.57 12.95
CA ALA A 129 -4.28 -21.68 13.19
C ALA A 129 -4.59 -21.97 14.67
N SER A 130 -3.64 -22.56 15.40
CA SER A 130 -3.77 -22.77 16.85
C SER A 130 -3.72 -21.47 17.67
N LYS A 131 -3.21 -20.39 17.10
CA LYS A 131 -3.08 -19.05 17.74
C LYS A 131 -4.17 -18.08 17.32
N LEU A 132 -5.04 -18.45 16.38
CA LEU A 132 -6.10 -17.61 15.87
C LEU A 132 -7.46 -18.27 16.09
N GLN A 133 -8.26 -17.70 16.97
CA GLN A 133 -9.67 -18.05 17.09
C GLN A 133 -10.49 -17.08 16.23
N GLN A 134 -11.23 -17.62 15.27
CA GLN A 134 -12.12 -16.84 14.39
C GLN A 134 -13.57 -17.25 14.67
N VAL A 135 -14.40 -16.24 14.90
CA VAL A 135 -15.84 -16.39 15.08
C VAL A 135 -16.57 -15.38 14.20
N TYR A 136 -17.76 -15.71 13.77
CA TYR A 136 -18.64 -14.76 13.08
C TYR A 136 -20.01 -14.74 13.77
N TYR A 137 -20.68 -13.61 13.65
CA TYR A 137 -22.03 -13.41 14.18
C TYR A 137 -22.92 -12.92 13.06
N ASP A 138 -23.99 -13.66 12.78
CA ASP A 138 -25.04 -13.26 11.84
C ASP A 138 -26.08 -12.44 12.59
N VAL A 139 -26.02 -11.12 12.39
CA VAL A 139 -26.89 -10.17 13.10
C VAL A 139 -27.39 -9.08 12.17
N PRO A 140 -28.61 -8.58 12.35
CA PRO A 140 -29.13 -7.39 11.65
C PRO A 140 -28.26 -6.15 11.91
N ASP A 141 -28.19 -5.24 10.93
CA ASP A 141 -27.35 -4.04 11.00
C ASP A 141 -27.59 -3.19 12.27
N TYR A 142 -28.84 -3.08 12.68
CA TYR A 142 -29.21 -2.29 13.88
C TYR A 142 -28.74 -2.91 15.21
N GLN A 143 -28.34 -4.18 15.21
CA GLN A 143 -27.82 -4.89 16.41
C GLN A 143 -26.28 -4.91 16.44
N LYS A 144 -25.59 -4.59 15.35
CA LYS A 144 -24.12 -4.70 15.26
C LYS A 144 -23.42 -3.90 16.34
N PHE A 145 -23.87 -2.66 16.61
CA PHE A 145 -23.25 -1.83 17.63
C PHE A 145 -23.47 -2.39 19.04
N SER A 146 -24.69 -2.86 19.36
CA SER A 146 -25.00 -3.47 20.66
C SER A 146 -24.18 -4.74 20.89
N LEU A 147 -24.02 -5.58 19.86
CA LEU A 147 -23.17 -6.75 19.91
C LEU A 147 -21.70 -6.37 20.17
N LEU A 148 -21.18 -5.38 19.45
CA LEU A 148 -19.81 -4.87 19.64
C LEU A 148 -19.61 -4.46 21.12
N VAL A 149 -20.52 -3.67 21.68
CA VAL A 149 -20.43 -3.25 23.10
C VAL A 149 -20.43 -4.45 24.04
N THR A 150 -21.28 -5.44 23.78
CA THR A 150 -21.34 -6.67 24.58
C THR A 150 -20.04 -7.45 24.52
N LEU A 151 -19.48 -7.62 23.33
CA LEU A 151 -18.19 -8.30 23.15
C LEU A 151 -17.07 -7.56 23.87
N LEU A 152 -16.97 -6.25 23.70
CA LEU A 152 -15.94 -5.42 24.36
C LEU A 152 -16.00 -5.48 25.88
N LYS A 153 -17.20 -5.67 26.46
CA LYS A 153 -17.36 -5.80 27.92
C LYS A 153 -17.05 -7.21 28.44
N ASN A 154 -17.20 -8.22 27.61
CA ASN A 154 -17.04 -9.62 28.00
C ASN A 154 -15.64 -10.16 27.71
N GLU A 155 -14.95 -9.58 26.72
CA GLU A 155 -13.60 -9.98 26.36
C GLU A 155 -12.58 -9.30 27.28
N ASN A 156 -11.71 -10.09 27.88
CA ASN A 156 -10.60 -9.59 28.70
C ASN A 156 -9.37 -9.38 27.80
N THR A 157 -9.39 -8.30 27.00
CA THR A 157 -8.33 -7.98 26.03
C THR A 157 -7.72 -6.62 26.30
N ASP A 158 -6.39 -6.50 26.11
CA ASP A 158 -5.67 -5.22 26.33
C ASP A 158 -5.93 -4.22 25.21
N LEU A 159 -6.09 -4.68 23.97
CA LEU A 159 -6.28 -3.85 22.79
C LEU A 159 -7.21 -4.51 21.78
N VAL A 160 -8.24 -3.77 21.36
CA VAL A 160 -9.17 -4.20 20.32
C VAL A 160 -9.10 -3.26 19.13
N MET A 161 -9.03 -3.82 17.93
CA MET A 161 -9.10 -3.08 16.68
C MET A 161 -10.41 -3.39 15.96
N VAL A 162 -11.21 -2.35 15.69
CA VAL A 162 -12.51 -2.46 15.00
C VAL A 162 -12.39 -1.87 13.61
N PHE A 163 -12.53 -2.70 12.57
CA PHE A 163 -12.52 -2.25 11.17
C PHE A 163 -13.92 -1.89 10.71
N CYS A 164 -14.05 -0.75 10.03
CA CYS A 164 -15.28 -0.24 9.47
C CYS A 164 -15.13 0.11 8.00
N ASN A 165 -16.19 -0.04 7.22
CA ASN A 165 -16.18 0.24 5.78
C ASN A 165 -16.10 1.74 5.42
N THR A 166 -16.48 2.64 6.32
CA THR A 166 -16.52 4.08 6.05
C THR A 166 -15.98 4.88 7.24
N ARG A 167 -15.37 6.06 6.96
CA ARG A 167 -14.92 7.01 7.98
C ARG A 167 -16.08 7.41 8.93
N ARG A 168 -17.26 7.62 8.36
CA ARG A 168 -18.47 7.95 9.12
C ARG A 168 -18.83 6.91 10.18
N ASN A 169 -18.69 5.62 9.83
CA ASN A 169 -18.91 4.54 10.79
C ASN A 169 -17.81 4.49 11.85
N VAL A 170 -16.56 4.78 11.50
CA VAL A 170 -15.47 4.87 12.48
C VAL A 170 -15.77 5.95 13.51
N ASP A 171 -16.10 7.16 13.07
CA ASP A 171 -16.45 8.28 13.97
C ASP A 171 -17.69 7.96 14.81
N PHE A 172 -18.73 7.41 14.20
CA PHE A 172 -19.94 7.01 14.91
C PHE A 172 -19.64 6.00 16.02
N ILE A 173 -18.90 4.94 15.73
CA ILE A 173 -18.55 3.90 16.70
C ILE A 173 -17.66 4.48 17.81
N ALA A 174 -16.62 5.21 17.47
CA ALA A 174 -15.69 5.77 18.45
C ALA A 174 -16.43 6.71 19.43
N ASN A 175 -17.24 7.65 18.92
CA ASN A 175 -18.00 8.60 19.75
C ASN A 175 -19.01 7.90 20.67
N ASN A 176 -19.72 6.90 20.17
CA ASN A 176 -20.67 6.15 21.00
C ASN A 176 -20.00 5.27 22.04
N LEU A 177 -18.84 4.65 21.75
CA LEU A 177 -18.06 3.91 22.74
C LEU A 177 -17.55 4.82 23.84
N ILE A 178 -17.04 6.02 23.49
CA ILE A 178 -16.61 7.02 24.47
C ILE A 178 -17.76 7.45 25.38
N SER A 179 -18.96 7.68 24.84
CA SER A 179 -20.14 8.04 25.63
C SER A 179 -20.59 6.95 26.59
N LEU A 180 -20.24 5.70 26.33
CA LEU A 180 -20.48 4.54 27.20
C LEU A 180 -19.32 4.28 28.19
N GLY A 181 -18.33 5.18 28.25
CA GLY A 181 -17.17 5.06 29.15
C GLY A 181 -16.09 4.09 28.66
N ILE A 182 -16.16 3.64 27.41
CA ILE A 182 -15.14 2.77 26.79
C ILE A 182 -14.11 3.68 26.12
N ASN A 183 -12.83 3.52 26.45
CA ASN A 183 -11.76 4.28 25.83
C ASN A 183 -11.57 3.84 24.37
N ALA A 184 -11.89 4.73 23.44
CA ALA A 184 -11.83 4.46 22.00
C ALA A 184 -11.20 5.63 21.25
N LYS A 185 -10.57 5.33 20.11
CA LYS A 185 -9.96 6.34 19.23
C LYS A 185 -10.23 6.00 17.77
N ALA A 186 -10.75 6.98 17.01
CA ALA A 186 -10.90 6.86 15.56
C ALA A 186 -9.54 7.01 14.88
N ILE A 187 -9.28 6.15 13.89
CA ILE A 187 -8.09 6.21 13.02
C ILE A 187 -8.58 6.07 11.58
N HIS A 188 -8.46 7.15 10.81
CA HIS A 188 -8.77 7.17 9.38
C HIS A 188 -8.02 8.32 8.69
N GLY A 189 -7.99 8.31 7.35
CA GLY A 189 -7.34 9.37 6.54
C GLY A 189 -8.19 10.62 6.35
#